data_ee4d214ce28ea7421e124a7cf9fedb1c
#
_entry.id   ee4d214ce28ea7421e124a7cf9fedb1c
#
_cell.length_a   1.000
_cell.length_b   1.000
_cell.length_c   1.000
_cell.angle_alpha   90.00
_cell.angle_beta   90.00
_cell.angle_gamma   90.00
#
_symmetry.space_group_name_H-M   'P 1'
#
loop_
_entity.id
_entity.type
_entity.pdbx_description
1 polymer ?
#
loop_
_entity_poly.entity_id
_entity_poly.type
_entity_poly.pdbx_seq_one_letter_code
_entity_poly.pdbx_strand_id
1 'polypeptide(L)'
;MQRRSFILKTGIIGAAAITAPQLIFAQEQEEEEVTYSIEELMGKADIDLYGKGINLRKEAHDAFKKMKVAAYSAGIDLKIVSSYRNYYRQEGIWERKYLKYTDDQKMKPLNAIDKIIEYSTIPGTSRHHWGTDIDIIDGYQKTSGDVLVPKKFEEGGPFEDLKKWMDENANDFGFYLVYTNNKKRRGFKYEPWHYSYAPISKPMLEQFRGKNIMRLVKEQQLLGGEHFTAGFLKSYIVNNILDINPELL
;
A
#
# COMPACT_ATOMS: atom_id res chain seq x y z
N MET A 1 23.13 -31.33 -95.32
CA MET A 1 22.88 -32.22 -94.14
C MET A 1 22.14 -31.43 -93.07
N GLN A 2 20.85 -31.63 -93.02
CA GLN A 2 19.96 -30.93 -92.07
C GLN A 2 19.85 -31.73 -90.78
N ARG A 3 20.07 -31.15 -89.60
CA ARG A 3 19.74 -31.73 -88.33
C ARG A 3 18.49 -31.02 -87.74
N ARG A 4 17.44 -31.77 -87.63
CA ARG A 4 16.19 -31.35 -87.04
C ARG A 4 16.36 -31.29 -85.48
N SER A 5 16.09 -30.16 -84.91
CA SER A 5 16.00 -30.00 -83.43
C SER A 5 14.55 -30.23 -82.97
N PHE A 6 14.41 -31.12 -81.97
CA PHE A 6 13.16 -31.42 -81.32
C PHE A 6 12.96 -30.42 -80.21
N ILE A 7 11.83 -29.73 -80.17
CA ILE A 7 11.45 -28.84 -79.06
C ILE A 7 10.58 -29.64 -78.15
N LEU A 8 11.08 -29.94 -76.94
CA LEU A 8 10.27 -30.44 -75.82
C LEU A 8 9.55 -29.29 -75.13
N LYS A 9 8.25 -29.27 -75.16
CA LYS A 9 7.44 -28.36 -74.30
C LYS A 9 7.28 -28.97 -72.91
N THR A 10 7.97 -28.41 -71.90
CA THR A 10 7.76 -28.78 -70.52
C THR A 10 6.67 -27.87 -69.96
N GLY A 11 5.54 -28.48 -69.59
CA GLY A 11 4.46 -27.76 -68.89
C GLY A 11 4.82 -27.56 -67.40
N ILE A 12 4.79 -26.29 -66.95
CA ILE A 12 4.93 -25.94 -65.53
C ILE A 12 3.55 -26.06 -64.92
N ILE A 13 3.39 -27.06 -64.02
CA ILE A 13 2.25 -27.18 -63.14
C ILE A 13 2.58 -26.25 -61.92
N GLY A 14 1.90 -25.11 -61.87
CA GLY A 14 1.98 -24.24 -60.74
C GLY A 14 1.21 -24.84 -59.54
N ALA A 15 1.93 -25.29 -58.52
CA ALA A 15 1.34 -25.62 -57.20
C ALA A 15 1.07 -24.32 -56.47
N ALA A 16 -0.19 -23.92 -56.35
CA ALA A 16 -0.60 -22.84 -55.46
C ALA A 16 -0.50 -23.34 -54.02
N ALA A 17 0.50 -22.87 -53.27
CA ALA A 17 0.56 -23.09 -51.80
C ALA A 17 -0.50 -22.22 -51.17
N ILE A 18 -1.58 -22.84 -50.69
CA ILE A 18 -2.58 -22.21 -49.83
C ILE A 18 -1.94 -22.08 -48.44
N THR A 19 -1.43 -20.89 -48.12
CA THR A 19 -1.03 -20.57 -46.74
C THR A 19 -2.30 -20.32 -45.93
N ALA A 20 -2.69 -21.30 -45.11
CA ALA A 20 -3.71 -21.11 -44.09
C ALA A 20 -3.18 -20.10 -43.06
N PRO A 21 -3.96 -19.08 -42.66
CA PRO A 21 -3.55 -18.21 -41.58
C PRO A 21 -3.49 -19.06 -40.28
N GLN A 22 -2.29 -19.17 -39.73
CA GLN A 22 -2.14 -19.68 -38.37
C GLN A 22 -2.85 -18.70 -37.45
N LEU A 23 -4.03 -19.06 -36.90
CA LEU A 23 -4.64 -18.42 -35.79
C LEU A 23 -3.70 -18.64 -34.60
N ILE A 24 -2.90 -17.62 -34.28
CA ILE A 24 -2.18 -17.53 -33.03
C ILE A 24 -3.27 -17.29 -31.97
N PHE A 25 -3.70 -18.36 -31.32
CA PHE A 25 -4.42 -18.25 -30.06
C PHE A 25 -3.41 -17.64 -29.06
N ALA A 26 -3.55 -16.36 -28.76
CA ALA A 26 -2.96 -15.79 -27.57
C ALA A 26 -3.55 -16.59 -26.42
N GLN A 27 -2.75 -17.45 -25.78
CA GLN A 27 -3.08 -17.97 -24.47
C GLN A 27 -3.15 -16.74 -23.56
N GLU A 28 -4.35 -16.31 -23.21
CA GLU A 28 -4.58 -15.51 -22.03
C GLU A 28 -4.00 -16.36 -20.88
N GLN A 29 -2.84 -15.99 -20.39
CA GLN A 29 -2.37 -16.49 -19.10
C GLN A 29 -3.38 -15.92 -18.10
N GLU A 30 -4.24 -16.78 -17.57
CA GLU A 30 -4.99 -16.49 -16.37
C GLU A 30 -3.94 -16.13 -15.31
N GLU A 31 -3.81 -14.85 -14.99
CA GLU A 31 -3.02 -14.41 -13.85
C GLU A 31 -3.66 -15.06 -12.63
N GLU A 32 -2.95 -16.00 -11.99
CA GLU A 32 -3.42 -16.60 -10.74
C GLU A 32 -3.69 -15.48 -9.74
N GLU A 33 -4.93 -15.30 -9.34
CA GLU A 33 -5.33 -14.30 -8.36
C GLU A 33 -4.63 -14.59 -7.03
N VAL A 34 -3.69 -13.71 -6.65
CA VAL A 34 -2.93 -13.86 -5.42
C VAL A 34 -3.88 -13.77 -4.22
N THR A 35 -3.94 -14.85 -3.44
CA THR A 35 -4.80 -14.92 -2.25
C THR A 35 -3.98 -14.70 -0.98
N TYR A 36 -4.46 -13.81 -0.10
CA TYR A 36 -3.84 -13.49 1.18
C TYR A 36 -4.60 -14.14 2.34
N SER A 37 -3.89 -14.79 3.27
CA SER A 37 -4.51 -15.38 4.46
C SER A 37 -5.02 -14.28 5.41
N ILE A 38 -5.93 -14.65 6.32
CA ILE A 38 -6.42 -13.72 7.37
C ILE A 38 -5.26 -13.29 8.28
N GLU A 39 -4.38 -14.22 8.62
CA GLU A 39 -3.19 -13.97 9.44
C GLU A 39 -2.26 -12.96 8.77
N GLU A 40 -2.10 -13.06 7.46
CA GLU A 40 -1.29 -12.13 6.67
C GLU A 40 -1.94 -10.74 6.60
N LEU A 41 -3.23 -10.67 6.31
CA LEU A 41 -3.99 -9.41 6.27
C LEU A 41 -4.02 -8.69 7.62
N MET A 42 -3.98 -9.43 8.74
CA MET A 42 -3.97 -8.90 10.10
C MET A 42 -2.54 -8.68 10.66
N GLY A 43 -1.49 -8.98 9.92
CA GLY A 43 -0.10 -8.82 10.36
C GLY A 43 0.37 -9.86 11.37
N LYS A 44 -0.25 -11.04 11.40
CA LYS A 44 0.09 -12.16 12.28
C LYS A 44 0.94 -13.22 11.61
N ALA A 45 0.95 -13.27 10.28
CA ALA A 45 1.80 -14.17 9.53
C ALA A 45 3.25 -13.68 9.53
N ASP A 46 4.17 -14.63 9.43
CA ASP A 46 5.55 -14.36 9.03
C ASP A 46 5.59 -14.19 7.51
N ILE A 47 6.09 -13.04 7.05
CA ILE A 47 6.14 -12.69 5.64
C ILE A 47 7.54 -12.28 5.23
N ASP A 48 7.91 -12.55 3.99
CA ASP A 48 9.19 -12.13 3.44
C ASP A 48 9.25 -10.62 3.28
N LEU A 49 10.22 -10.00 3.96
CA LEU A 49 10.47 -8.56 3.94
C LEU A 49 11.88 -8.25 3.46
N TYR A 50 11.98 -7.25 2.59
CA TYR A 50 13.21 -6.87 1.93
C TYR A 50 13.71 -5.50 2.37
N GLY A 51 15.05 -5.37 2.37
CA GLY A 51 15.74 -4.14 2.72
C GLY A 51 15.92 -3.94 4.23
N LYS A 52 17.19 -3.95 4.70
CA LYS A 52 17.49 -3.65 6.11
C LYS A 52 17.04 -2.24 6.46
N GLY A 53 16.10 -2.12 7.40
CA GLY A 53 15.52 -0.84 7.81
C GLY A 53 14.46 -0.29 6.84
N ILE A 54 14.17 -1.00 5.73
CA ILE A 54 13.09 -0.69 4.77
C ILE A 54 11.89 -1.59 5.07
N ASN A 55 12.10 -2.91 5.16
CA ASN A 55 11.10 -3.91 5.56
C ASN A 55 9.79 -3.80 4.75
N LEU A 56 9.88 -3.98 3.45
CA LEU A 56 8.75 -4.02 2.51
C LEU A 56 8.69 -5.36 1.78
N ARG A 57 7.53 -5.72 1.23
CA ARG A 57 7.43 -6.80 0.24
C ARG A 57 8.35 -6.50 -0.94
N LYS A 58 8.82 -7.55 -1.61
CA LYS A 58 9.84 -7.44 -2.65
C LYS A 58 9.54 -6.38 -3.70
N GLU A 59 8.35 -6.39 -4.28
CA GLU A 59 7.98 -5.44 -5.34
C GLU A 59 7.91 -4.01 -4.82
N ALA A 60 7.29 -3.79 -3.65
CA ALA A 60 7.24 -2.48 -3.00
C ALA A 60 8.63 -1.97 -2.64
N HIS A 61 9.53 -2.86 -2.18
CA HIS A 61 10.93 -2.53 -1.91
C HIS A 61 11.67 -2.11 -3.19
N ASP A 62 11.51 -2.86 -4.29
CA ASP A 62 12.20 -2.56 -5.54
C ASP A 62 11.68 -1.26 -6.16
N ALA A 63 10.38 -0.99 -6.07
CA ALA A 63 9.77 0.28 -6.46
C ALA A 63 10.27 1.45 -5.59
N PHE A 64 10.31 1.26 -4.26
CA PHE A 64 10.85 2.26 -3.34
C PHE A 64 12.31 2.61 -3.64
N LYS A 65 13.15 1.63 -3.95
CA LYS A 65 14.55 1.89 -4.34
C LYS A 65 14.65 2.77 -5.59
N LYS A 66 13.81 2.52 -6.61
CA LYS A 66 13.77 3.36 -7.81
C LYS A 66 13.33 4.78 -7.46
N MET A 67 12.27 4.91 -6.68
CA MET A 67 11.77 6.21 -6.19
C MET A 67 12.83 6.96 -5.39
N LYS A 68 13.56 6.27 -4.49
CA LYS A 68 14.65 6.86 -3.70
C LYS A 68 15.78 7.41 -4.56
N VAL A 69 16.17 6.71 -5.64
CA VAL A 69 17.19 7.18 -6.59
C VAL A 69 16.72 8.43 -7.32
N ALA A 70 15.45 8.48 -7.76
CA ALA A 70 14.88 9.64 -8.43
C ALA A 70 14.80 10.86 -7.48
N ALA A 71 14.35 10.67 -6.25
CA ALA A 71 14.30 11.73 -5.24
C ALA A 71 15.70 12.25 -4.89
N TYR A 72 16.68 11.37 -4.77
CA TYR A 72 18.08 11.75 -4.53
C TYR A 72 18.62 12.67 -5.63
N SER A 73 18.26 12.42 -6.89
CA SER A 73 18.65 13.30 -8.02
C SER A 73 17.98 14.67 -7.96
N ALA A 74 16.89 14.81 -7.22
CA ALA A 74 16.21 16.07 -6.92
C ALA A 74 16.67 16.71 -5.60
N GLY A 75 17.70 16.16 -4.95
CA GLY A 75 18.26 16.69 -3.71
C GLY A 75 17.50 16.28 -2.44
N ILE A 76 16.68 15.21 -2.49
CA ILE A 76 15.85 14.71 -1.39
C ILE A 76 16.32 13.30 -0.98
N ASP A 77 16.59 13.08 0.31
CA ASP A 77 16.88 11.76 0.85
C ASP A 77 15.62 11.11 1.44
N LEU A 78 14.95 10.23 0.67
CA LEU A 78 13.81 9.49 1.19
C LEU A 78 14.25 8.57 2.33
N LYS A 79 13.91 8.96 3.55
CA LYS A 79 14.19 8.20 4.78
C LYS A 79 12.91 7.63 5.36
N ILE A 80 12.86 6.31 5.50
CA ILE A 80 11.74 5.61 6.13
C ILE A 80 11.82 5.79 7.65
N VAL A 81 10.73 6.22 8.26
CA VAL A 81 10.50 6.31 9.72
C VAL A 81 9.76 5.07 10.19
N SER A 82 8.77 4.60 9.42
CA SER A 82 8.00 3.39 9.69
C SER A 82 7.63 2.71 8.38
N SER A 83 7.63 1.37 8.39
CA SER A 83 7.20 0.53 7.26
C SER A 83 6.40 -0.66 7.81
N TYR A 84 6.79 -1.90 7.50
CA TYR A 84 6.11 -3.06 8.05
C TYR A 84 6.03 -3.03 9.58
N ARG A 85 4.85 -3.34 10.06
CA ARG A 85 4.53 -3.45 11.48
C ARG A 85 3.64 -4.67 11.68
N ASN A 86 4.13 -5.70 12.39
CA ASN A 86 3.29 -6.85 12.71
C ASN A 86 2.19 -6.49 13.72
N TYR A 87 1.24 -7.41 13.87
CA TYR A 87 0.12 -7.27 14.79
C TYR A 87 0.57 -6.90 16.21
N TYR A 88 1.50 -7.65 16.78
CA TYR A 88 1.93 -7.50 18.18
C TYR A 88 2.60 -6.15 18.47
N ARG A 89 3.36 -5.64 17.50
CA ARG A 89 3.91 -4.27 17.61
C ARG A 89 2.82 -3.22 17.60
N GLN A 90 1.78 -3.39 16.77
CA GLN A 90 0.63 -2.48 16.74
C GLN A 90 -0.20 -2.58 18.02
N GLU A 91 -0.40 -3.78 18.56
CA GLU A 91 -1.07 -4.02 19.83
C GLU A 91 -0.36 -3.29 20.99
N GLY A 92 0.95 -3.42 21.10
CA GLY A 92 1.71 -2.68 22.10
C GLY A 92 1.68 -1.15 21.93
N ILE A 93 1.50 -0.63 20.68
CA ILE A 93 1.26 0.81 20.46
C ILE A 93 -0.12 1.20 20.97
N TRP A 94 -1.14 0.38 20.68
CA TRP A 94 -2.51 0.57 21.13
C TRP A 94 -2.61 0.63 22.66
N GLU A 95 -2.09 -0.39 23.34
CA GLU A 95 -2.11 -0.50 24.79
C GLU A 95 -1.44 0.69 25.48
N ARG A 96 -0.22 1.04 25.05
CA ARG A 96 0.49 2.21 25.61
C ARG A 96 -0.29 3.50 25.44
N LYS A 97 -0.95 3.71 24.29
CA LYS A 97 -1.77 4.91 24.05
C LYS A 97 -3.04 4.87 24.91
N TYR A 98 -3.69 3.71 24.99
CA TYR A 98 -4.90 3.55 25.80
C TYR A 98 -4.64 3.85 27.28
N LEU A 99 -3.64 3.21 27.89
CA LEU A 99 -3.24 3.46 29.27
C LEU A 99 -2.80 4.91 29.50
N LYS A 100 -2.01 5.49 28.59
CA LYS A 100 -1.65 6.90 28.65
C LYS A 100 -2.87 7.82 28.74
N TYR A 101 -3.89 7.57 27.93
CA TYR A 101 -5.07 8.42 27.92
C TYR A 101 -6.01 8.14 29.08
N THR A 102 -6.23 6.87 29.46
CA THR A 102 -7.13 6.50 30.56
C THR A 102 -6.49 6.71 31.92
N ASP A 103 -5.25 6.24 32.12
CA ASP A 103 -4.62 6.21 33.44
C ASP A 103 -3.85 7.50 33.75
N ASP A 104 -3.07 8.02 32.79
CA ASP A 104 -2.28 9.24 33.06
C ASP A 104 -3.15 10.49 32.89
N GLN A 105 -3.96 10.56 31.81
CA GLN A 105 -4.76 11.74 31.47
C GLN A 105 -6.22 11.67 31.97
N LYS A 106 -6.61 10.55 32.61
CA LYS A 106 -7.95 10.34 33.20
C LYS A 106 -9.11 10.53 32.21
N MET A 107 -8.87 10.25 30.92
CA MET A 107 -9.90 10.28 29.90
C MET A 107 -10.87 9.11 30.08
N LYS A 108 -12.15 9.33 29.73
CA LYS A 108 -13.11 8.24 29.64
C LYS A 108 -12.69 7.28 28.51
N PRO A 109 -12.89 5.94 28.66
CA PRO A 109 -12.45 4.95 27.68
C PRO A 109 -12.80 5.26 26.23
N LEU A 110 -14.05 5.62 25.96
CA LEU A 110 -14.49 5.97 24.59
C LEU A 110 -13.74 7.18 24.02
N ASN A 111 -13.52 8.23 24.84
CA ASN A 111 -12.77 9.40 24.39
C ASN A 111 -11.29 9.07 24.15
N ALA A 112 -10.71 8.15 24.94
CA ALA A 112 -9.36 7.63 24.73
C ALA A 112 -9.27 6.87 23.39
N ILE A 113 -10.23 6.00 23.11
CA ILE A 113 -10.32 5.26 21.85
C ILE A 113 -10.44 6.23 20.67
N ASP A 114 -11.35 7.21 20.73
CA ASP A 114 -11.52 8.22 19.69
C ASP A 114 -10.22 9.01 19.46
N LYS A 115 -9.49 9.33 20.56
CA LYS A 115 -8.20 10.02 20.46
C LYS A 115 -7.10 9.15 19.83
N ILE A 116 -7.11 7.86 20.09
CA ILE A 116 -6.15 6.92 19.51
C ILE A 116 -6.39 6.83 18.00
N ILE A 117 -7.64 6.64 17.58
CA ILE A 117 -7.98 6.44 16.16
C ILE A 117 -7.90 7.72 15.30
N GLU A 118 -7.47 8.85 15.86
CA GLU A 118 -7.11 10.01 15.02
C GLU A 118 -5.92 9.70 14.10
N TYR A 119 -4.92 8.93 14.57
CA TYR A 119 -3.66 8.64 13.89
C TYR A 119 -3.15 7.20 14.09
N SER A 120 -3.93 6.32 14.70
CA SER A 120 -3.48 4.97 15.01
C SER A 120 -4.58 3.96 14.80
N THR A 121 -4.28 2.89 14.11
CA THR A 121 -5.25 1.84 13.80
C THR A 121 -5.51 0.92 14.98
N ILE A 122 -6.69 0.32 15.03
CA ILE A 122 -6.97 -0.85 15.85
C ILE A 122 -6.05 -1.99 15.37
N PRO A 123 -5.38 -2.73 16.26
CA PRO A 123 -4.54 -3.88 15.89
C PRO A 123 -5.25 -4.87 14.99
N GLY A 124 -4.56 -5.34 13.96
CA GLY A 124 -5.13 -6.21 12.92
C GLY A 124 -5.83 -5.47 11.78
N THR A 125 -5.91 -4.12 11.83
CA THR A 125 -6.51 -3.32 10.74
C THR A 125 -5.54 -2.31 10.13
N SER A 126 -4.26 -2.39 10.49
CA SER A 126 -3.24 -1.46 9.98
C SER A 126 -2.78 -1.85 8.58
N ARG A 127 -2.72 -0.88 7.68
CA ARG A 127 -2.12 -1.06 6.36
C ARG A 127 -0.62 -1.41 6.44
N HIS A 128 0.08 -0.95 7.47
CA HIS A 128 1.47 -1.34 7.73
C HIS A 128 1.66 -2.85 7.96
N HIS A 129 0.59 -3.61 8.25
CA HIS A 129 0.64 -5.08 8.33
C HIS A 129 0.93 -5.74 6.99
N TRP A 130 0.69 -5.04 5.90
CA TRP A 130 0.78 -5.59 4.55
C TRP A 130 2.19 -5.53 3.96
N GLY A 131 3.11 -4.77 4.58
CA GLY A 131 4.47 -4.58 4.04
C GLY A 131 4.50 -3.77 2.74
N THR A 132 3.52 -2.90 2.54
CA THR A 132 3.32 -2.05 1.36
C THR A 132 3.38 -0.56 1.68
N ASP A 133 3.22 -0.22 2.96
CA ASP A 133 3.05 1.15 3.42
C ASP A 133 4.32 1.69 4.09
N ILE A 134 4.59 2.96 3.85
CA ILE A 134 5.77 3.68 4.37
C ILE A 134 5.36 5.02 4.95
N ASP A 135 5.96 5.37 6.10
CA ASP A 135 6.02 6.72 6.62
C ASP A 135 7.42 7.29 6.36
N ILE A 136 7.51 8.41 5.63
CA ILE A 136 8.77 8.96 5.14
C ILE A 136 8.99 10.40 5.54
N ILE A 137 10.28 10.77 5.67
CA ILE A 137 10.76 12.13 5.83
C ILE A 137 11.94 12.38 4.89
N ASP A 138 12.35 13.63 4.74
CA ASP A 138 13.63 13.96 4.13
C ASP A 138 14.78 13.79 5.15
N GLY A 139 15.66 12.83 4.88
CA GLY A 139 16.80 12.50 5.72
C GLY A 139 17.86 13.60 5.78
N TYR A 140 17.89 14.54 4.85
CA TYR A 140 18.80 15.71 4.87
C TYR A 140 18.34 16.79 5.84
N GLN A 141 17.06 16.82 6.19
CA GLN A 141 16.51 17.85 7.07
C GLN A 141 16.68 17.48 8.54
N LYS A 142 17.22 18.42 9.31
CA LYS A 142 17.32 18.29 10.76
C LYS A 142 16.10 18.92 11.43
N THR A 143 15.44 18.16 12.28
CA THR A 143 14.29 18.64 13.04
C THR A 143 14.25 18.00 14.42
N SER A 144 13.60 18.66 15.38
CA SER A 144 13.42 18.15 16.75
C SER A 144 11.99 17.67 17.01
N GLY A 145 11.82 16.85 18.03
CA GLY A 145 10.52 16.33 18.45
C GLY A 145 9.95 15.30 17.48
N ASP A 146 8.62 15.12 17.50
CA ASP A 146 7.93 14.22 16.59
C ASP A 146 8.10 14.69 15.14
N VAL A 147 8.60 13.79 14.27
CA VAL A 147 8.84 14.10 12.86
C VAL A 147 7.58 13.92 12.01
N LEU A 148 6.64 13.09 12.43
CA LEU A 148 5.40 12.81 11.72
C LEU A 148 4.27 13.76 12.20
N VAL A 149 4.44 15.05 11.91
CA VAL A 149 3.50 16.12 12.25
C VAL A 149 3.16 16.88 10.96
N PRO A 150 1.87 17.03 10.58
CA PRO A 150 1.48 17.66 9.30
C PRO A 150 2.15 19.01 9.04
N LYS A 151 2.24 19.87 10.05
CA LYS A 151 2.89 21.20 9.94
C LYS A 151 4.32 21.15 9.41
N LYS A 152 5.05 20.05 9.59
CA LYS A 152 6.42 19.91 9.08
C LYS A 152 6.49 19.67 7.57
N PHE A 153 5.38 19.32 6.94
CA PHE A 153 5.23 19.06 5.51
C PHE A 153 4.48 20.19 4.78
N GLU A 154 4.08 21.23 5.52
CA GLU A 154 3.42 22.42 4.99
C GLU A 154 4.46 23.47 4.57
N GLU A 155 4.00 24.57 3.95
CA GLU A 155 4.83 25.69 3.53
C GLU A 155 5.69 26.23 4.69
N GLY A 156 6.99 26.38 4.45
CA GLY A 156 8.00 26.77 5.46
C GLY A 156 8.40 25.63 6.42
N GLY A 157 7.83 24.44 6.29
CA GLY A 157 8.23 23.28 7.08
C GLY A 157 9.47 22.58 6.52
N PRO A 158 10.21 21.81 7.36
CA PRO A 158 11.44 21.15 6.94
C PRO A 158 11.26 20.08 5.87
N PHE A 159 10.04 19.55 5.68
CA PHE A 159 9.73 18.51 4.71
C PHE A 159 8.82 19.02 3.58
N GLU A 160 8.74 20.35 3.36
CA GLU A 160 7.94 20.97 2.29
C GLU A 160 8.39 20.47 0.91
N ASP A 161 9.69 20.49 0.62
CA ASP A 161 10.24 20.07 -0.67
C ASP A 161 10.03 18.58 -0.92
N LEU A 162 10.20 17.73 0.11
CA LEU A 162 9.83 16.32 0.05
C LEU A 162 8.36 16.14 -0.33
N LYS A 163 7.47 16.90 0.33
CA LYS A 163 6.02 16.77 0.08
C LYS A 163 5.66 17.17 -1.34
N LYS A 164 6.20 18.28 -1.84
CA LYS A 164 6.01 18.71 -3.23
C LYS A 164 6.50 17.65 -4.22
N TRP A 165 7.72 17.15 -4.00
CA TRP A 165 8.28 16.10 -4.86
C TRP A 165 7.43 14.82 -4.87
N MET A 166 6.98 14.39 -3.69
CA MET A 166 6.14 13.19 -3.56
C MET A 166 4.77 13.38 -4.24
N ASP A 167 4.17 14.56 -4.17
CA ASP A 167 2.89 14.85 -4.83
C ASP A 167 3.00 14.77 -6.36
N GLU A 168 4.16 15.13 -6.90
CA GLU A 168 4.40 15.16 -8.34
C GLU A 168 4.87 13.80 -8.89
N ASN A 169 5.60 13.01 -8.09
CA ASN A 169 6.36 11.87 -8.63
C ASN A 169 6.01 10.52 -8.01
N ALA A 170 5.45 10.43 -6.80
CA ALA A 170 5.29 9.15 -6.11
C ALA A 170 4.43 8.14 -6.89
N ASN A 171 3.43 8.62 -7.61
CA ASN A 171 2.51 7.78 -8.38
C ASN A 171 3.21 7.05 -9.54
N ASP A 172 4.25 7.64 -10.13
CA ASP A 172 5.05 7.02 -11.19
C ASP A 172 5.80 5.77 -10.71
N PHE A 173 5.99 5.66 -9.39
CA PHE A 173 6.59 4.50 -8.72
C PHE A 173 5.55 3.59 -8.06
N GLY A 174 4.25 3.83 -8.28
CA GLY A 174 3.16 3.06 -7.70
C GLY A 174 2.84 3.39 -6.23
N PHE A 175 3.42 4.45 -5.66
CA PHE A 175 3.11 4.90 -4.31
C PHE A 175 2.09 6.03 -4.31
N TYR A 176 1.07 5.90 -3.49
CA TYR A 176 -0.02 6.88 -3.36
C TYR A 176 -0.18 7.31 -1.91
N LEU A 177 -0.39 8.62 -1.71
CA LEU A 177 -0.72 9.17 -0.40
C LEU A 177 -2.01 8.54 0.13
N VAL A 178 -1.97 7.95 1.34
CA VAL A 178 -3.12 7.19 1.88
C VAL A 178 -4.19 8.11 2.44
N TYR A 179 -3.83 8.96 3.40
CA TYR A 179 -4.77 9.83 4.12
C TYR A 179 -4.63 11.28 3.63
N THR A 180 -5.39 11.61 2.61
CA THR A 180 -5.33 12.91 1.93
C THR A 180 -5.90 14.06 2.76
N ASN A 181 -5.59 15.31 2.40
CA ASN A 181 -6.14 16.52 3.01
C ASN A 181 -7.54 16.89 2.48
N ASN A 182 -8.34 15.88 2.11
CA ASN A 182 -9.71 16.11 1.67
C ASN A 182 -10.61 16.36 2.90
N LYS A 183 -11.18 17.56 3.00
CA LYS A 183 -12.06 17.98 4.12
C LYS A 183 -13.35 17.15 4.26
N LYS A 184 -13.72 16.35 3.26
CA LYS A 184 -14.88 15.45 3.33
C LYS A 184 -14.56 14.14 4.04
N ARG A 185 -13.29 13.79 4.22
CA ARG A 185 -12.87 12.60 4.95
C ARG A 185 -13.22 12.71 6.43
N ARG A 186 -13.58 11.59 7.04
CA ARG A 186 -14.06 11.48 8.42
C ARG A 186 -13.20 10.63 9.34
N GLY A 187 -12.31 9.80 8.77
CA GLY A 187 -11.49 8.84 9.52
C GLY A 187 -10.18 9.42 10.01
N PHE A 188 -9.11 8.69 9.74
CA PHE A 188 -7.77 9.13 10.13
C PHE A 188 -7.49 10.53 9.58
N LYS A 189 -6.79 11.32 10.39
CA LYS A 189 -6.39 12.68 9.99
C LYS A 189 -5.41 12.63 8.81
N TYR A 190 -5.18 13.79 8.21
CA TYR A 190 -4.21 13.96 7.15
C TYR A 190 -2.81 13.55 7.59
N GLU A 191 -2.17 12.65 6.82
CA GLU A 191 -0.84 12.12 7.06
C GLU A 191 0.04 12.33 5.82
N PRO A 192 0.67 13.50 5.63
CA PRO A 192 1.46 13.82 4.44
C PRO A 192 2.69 12.92 4.23
N TRP A 193 3.04 12.11 5.21
CA TRP A 193 4.17 11.18 5.21
C TRP A 193 3.80 9.77 4.78
N HIS A 194 2.50 9.39 4.81
CA HIS A 194 2.05 8.00 4.70
C HIS A 194 1.64 7.65 3.27
N TYR A 195 2.47 6.84 2.62
CA TYR A 195 2.27 6.36 1.25
C TYR A 195 2.14 4.84 1.21
N SER A 196 1.35 4.33 0.26
CA SER A 196 1.10 2.92 0.05
C SER A 196 1.42 2.50 -1.38
N TYR A 197 2.06 1.35 -1.55
CA TYR A 197 2.33 0.75 -2.86
C TYR A 197 1.08 0.06 -3.39
N ALA A 198 0.38 0.72 -4.32
CA ALA A 198 -0.93 0.35 -4.81
C ALA A 198 -1.01 -1.05 -5.46
N PRO A 199 -0.03 -1.50 -6.26
CA PRO A 199 -0.14 -2.80 -6.95
C PRO A 199 -0.37 -3.99 -6.03
N ILE A 200 0.11 -3.94 -4.78
CA ILE A 200 -0.10 -4.98 -3.77
C ILE A 200 -1.20 -4.58 -2.78
N SER A 201 -1.22 -3.32 -2.33
CA SER A 201 -2.14 -2.92 -1.26
C SER A 201 -3.60 -2.87 -1.69
N LYS A 202 -3.91 -2.63 -2.96
CA LYS A 202 -5.29 -2.67 -3.48
C LYS A 202 -5.89 -4.08 -3.42
N PRO A 203 -5.30 -5.14 -4.00
CA PRO A 203 -5.84 -6.49 -3.86
C PRO A 203 -5.89 -6.97 -2.41
N MET A 204 -4.94 -6.55 -1.55
CA MET A 204 -5.02 -6.86 -0.11
C MET A 204 -6.22 -6.18 0.55
N LEU A 205 -6.48 -4.90 0.25
CA LEU A 205 -7.65 -4.19 0.77
C LEU A 205 -8.96 -4.82 0.28
N GLU A 206 -9.03 -5.20 -1.01
CA GLU A 206 -10.21 -5.87 -1.59
C GLU A 206 -10.51 -7.16 -0.84
N GLN A 207 -9.50 -8.00 -0.61
CA GLN A 207 -9.68 -9.23 0.13
C GLN A 207 -9.99 -8.99 1.61
N PHE A 208 -9.37 -7.97 2.24
CA PHE A 208 -9.63 -7.63 3.64
C PHE A 208 -11.07 -7.15 3.85
N ARG A 209 -11.58 -6.25 3.00
CA ARG A 209 -12.96 -5.76 3.10
C ARG A 209 -14.02 -6.84 2.88
N GLY A 210 -13.68 -7.91 2.16
CA GLY A 210 -14.52 -9.10 2.00
C GLY A 210 -14.61 -9.97 3.25
N LYS A 211 -13.79 -9.73 4.29
CA LYS A 211 -13.82 -10.49 5.56
C LYS A 211 -14.77 -9.85 6.56
N ASN A 212 -15.16 -10.62 7.56
CA ASN A 212 -15.93 -10.07 8.69
C ASN A 212 -15.01 -9.35 9.68
N ILE A 213 -14.57 -8.13 9.31
CA ILE A 213 -13.62 -7.33 10.10
C ILE A 213 -14.12 -7.09 11.53
N MET A 214 -15.42 -6.85 11.73
CA MET A 214 -15.97 -6.65 13.07
C MET A 214 -15.74 -7.86 13.97
N ARG A 215 -15.94 -9.07 13.44
CA ARG A 215 -15.68 -10.31 14.16
C ARG A 215 -14.19 -10.47 14.44
N LEU A 216 -13.35 -10.30 13.42
CA LEU A 216 -11.90 -10.42 13.54
C LEU A 216 -11.33 -9.49 14.63
N VAL A 217 -11.79 -8.24 14.69
CA VAL A 217 -11.37 -7.28 15.73
C VAL A 217 -11.84 -7.68 17.12
N LYS A 218 -13.10 -8.10 17.27
CA LYS A 218 -13.64 -8.50 18.58
C LYS A 218 -12.93 -9.73 19.14
N GLU A 219 -12.55 -10.68 18.32
CA GLU A 219 -11.83 -11.90 18.73
C GLU A 219 -10.43 -11.60 19.30
N GLN A 220 -9.87 -10.40 19.08
CA GLN A 220 -8.54 -10.04 19.58
C GLN A 220 -8.49 -9.70 21.07
N GLN A 221 -9.61 -9.44 21.72
CA GLN A 221 -9.71 -9.11 23.15
C GLN A 221 -8.77 -7.95 23.57
N LEU A 222 -8.71 -6.92 22.74
CA LEU A 222 -7.85 -5.75 22.96
C LEU A 222 -8.24 -4.99 24.23
N LEU A 223 -7.27 -4.33 24.84
CA LEU A 223 -7.50 -3.43 25.96
C LEU A 223 -8.45 -2.29 25.54
N GLY A 224 -9.58 -2.14 26.24
CA GLY A 224 -10.68 -1.23 25.87
C GLY A 224 -11.62 -1.81 24.81
N GLY A 225 -11.40 -3.06 24.36
CA GLY A 225 -12.22 -3.74 23.35
C GLY A 225 -13.66 -4.00 23.76
N GLU A 226 -13.97 -4.00 25.07
CA GLU A 226 -15.33 -4.06 25.62
C GLU A 226 -16.20 -2.89 25.16
N HIS A 227 -15.58 -1.77 24.77
CA HIS A 227 -16.27 -0.60 24.24
C HIS A 227 -16.51 -0.65 22.73
N PHE A 228 -16.00 -1.67 22.02
CA PHE A 228 -16.19 -1.83 20.58
C PHE A 228 -17.59 -2.35 20.26
N THR A 229 -18.59 -1.46 20.37
CA THR A 229 -19.96 -1.80 19.95
C THR A 229 -20.02 -2.08 18.44
N ALA A 230 -21.09 -2.77 17.99
CA ALA A 230 -21.29 -3.00 16.55
C ALA A 230 -21.40 -1.70 15.76
N GLY A 231 -22.05 -0.66 16.34
CA GLY A 231 -22.15 0.67 15.74
C GLY A 231 -20.77 1.35 15.58
N PHE A 232 -19.95 1.30 16.65
CA PHE A 232 -18.59 1.83 16.60
C PHE A 232 -17.75 1.14 15.52
N LEU A 233 -17.70 -0.20 15.49
CA LEU A 233 -16.91 -0.93 14.52
C LEU A 233 -17.39 -0.71 13.08
N LYS A 234 -18.72 -0.64 12.85
CA LYS A 234 -19.25 -0.31 11.54
C LYS A 234 -18.79 1.09 11.08
N SER A 235 -18.85 2.07 11.98
CA SER A 235 -18.37 3.43 11.71
C SER A 235 -16.86 3.47 11.45
N TYR A 236 -16.07 2.74 12.26
CA TYR A 236 -14.62 2.65 12.12
C TYR A 236 -14.21 2.04 10.76
N ILE A 237 -14.88 0.96 10.32
CA ILE A 237 -14.60 0.35 9.02
C ILE A 237 -14.84 1.35 7.90
N VAL A 238 -15.99 2.02 7.90
CA VAL A 238 -16.36 2.97 6.84
C VAL A 238 -15.47 4.21 6.84
N ASN A 239 -15.22 4.78 8.02
CA ASN A 239 -14.57 6.08 8.13
C ASN A 239 -13.04 5.99 8.23
N ASN A 240 -12.48 4.88 8.76
CA ASN A 240 -11.05 4.75 9.00
C ASN A 240 -10.36 3.77 8.02
N ILE A 241 -10.95 2.60 7.77
CA ILE A 241 -10.34 1.62 6.86
C ILE A 241 -10.58 1.98 5.41
N LEU A 242 -11.82 2.41 5.06
CA LEU A 242 -12.25 2.62 3.66
C LEU A 242 -12.24 4.08 3.22
N ASP A 243 -12.18 5.06 4.15
CA ASP A 243 -12.11 6.49 3.80
C ASP A 243 -10.65 6.91 3.59
N ILE A 244 -10.07 6.43 2.50
CA ILE A 244 -8.70 6.68 2.06
C ILE A 244 -8.70 7.33 0.67
N ASN A 245 -7.52 7.56 0.11
CA ASN A 245 -7.35 7.99 -1.27
C ASN A 245 -8.09 7.03 -2.22
N PRO A 246 -9.00 7.51 -3.09
CA PRO A 246 -9.73 6.67 -4.04
C PRO A 246 -8.84 5.82 -4.97
N GLU A 247 -7.64 6.29 -5.27
CA GLU A 247 -6.66 5.55 -6.08
C GLU A 247 -6.16 4.25 -5.40
N LEU A 248 -6.44 4.08 -4.12
CA LEU A 248 -6.08 2.89 -3.31
C LEU A 248 -7.28 1.97 -3.00
N LEU A 249 -8.46 2.26 -3.54
CA LEU A 249 -9.68 1.44 -3.40
C LEU A 249 -9.82 0.42 -4.53
#